data_970d984c05eded896de4022e57a8cfaf
#
_entry.id   970d984c05eded896de4022e57a8cfaf
#
_cell.length_a   1.000
_cell.length_b   1.000
_cell.length_c   1.000
_cell.angle_alpha   90.00
_cell.angle_beta   90.00
_cell.angle_gamma   90.00
#
_symmetry.space_group_name_H-M   'P 1'
#
loop_
_entity.id
_entity.type
_entity.pdbx_description
1 polymer ?
#
loop_
_entity_poly.entity_id
_entity_poly.type
_entity_poly.pdbx_seq_one_letter_code
_entity_poly.pdbx_strand_id
1 'polypeptide(L)'
;MFLASLLRRIAFSYYDYKAYNFNIEKTDFVVIHIPDQIGDAMAIFPVIRALELHKIKHLLIVTSTINLEVFNALKLEKTKLTLVTMTMQDHATLKEIKDLAKNITQQYGTPDLCIEAMRKKNLKTILFISQLKAKTN
;
A
#
# COMPACT_ATOMS: atom_id res chain seq x y z
N MET A 1 14.14 -5.38 -23.04
CA MET A 1 14.57 -5.49 -21.61
C MET A 1 15.09 -4.17 -21.04
N PHE A 2 15.98 -3.48 -21.72
CA PHE A 2 16.56 -2.21 -21.20
C PHE A 2 15.53 -1.09 -21.02
N LEU A 3 14.64 -0.85 -21.99
CA LEU A 3 13.62 0.20 -21.94
C LEU A 3 12.64 0.02 -20.77
N ALA A 4 12.17 -1.21 -20.54
CA ALA A 4 11.28 -1.50 -19.40
C ALA A 4 11.95 -1.28 -18.05
N SER A 5 13.25 -1.60 -17.94
CA SER A 5 14.03 -1.32 -16.74
C SER A 5 14.22 0.18 -16.51
N LEU A 6 14.48 0.94 -17.56
CA LEU A 6 14.62 2.40 -17.49
C LEU A 6 13.31 3.08 -17.09
N LEU A 7 12.19 2.74 -17.74
CA LEU A 7 10.87 3.27 -17.40
C LEU A 7 10.48 2.98 -15.95
N ARG A 8 10.77 1.77 -15.48
CA ARG A 8 10.55 1.41 -14.08
C ARG A 8 11.35 2.28 -13.12
N ARG A 9 12.65 2.52 -13.41
CA ARG A 9 13.50 3.38 -12.57
C ARG A 9 12.97 4.83 -12.52
N ILE A 10 12.57 5.36 -13.66
CA ILE A 10 11.99 6.72 -13.75
C ILE A 10 10.71 6.81 -12.93
N ALA A 11 9.80 5.83 -13.06
CA ALA A 11 8.54 5.82 -12.31
C ALA A 11 8.79 5.77 -10.79
N PHE A 12 9.67 4.90 -10.31
CA PHE A 12 9.98 4.84 -8.89
C PHE A 12 10.69 6.10 -8.39
N SER A 13 11.61 6.67 -9.17
CA SER A 13 12.24 7.94 -8.81
C SER A 13 11.23 9.08 -8.67
N TYR A 14 10.19 9.11 -9.50
CA TYR A 14 9.10 10.09 -9.39
C TYR A 14 8.32 9.92 -8.08
N TYR A 15 7.98 8.69 -7.70
CA TYR A 15 7.27 8.45 -6.44
C TYR A 15 8.15 8.70 -5.21
N ASP A 16 9.42 8.34 -5.27
CA ASP A 16 10.39 8.66 -4.21
C ASP A 16 10.51 10.18 -4.02
N TYR A 17 10.50 10.96 -5.10
CA TYR A 17 10.49 12.43 -5.03
C TYR A 17 9.23 12.98 -4.37
N LYS A 18 8.05 12.42 -4.69
CA LYS A 18 6.80 12.80 -4.04
C LYS A 18 6.81 12.55 -2.54
N ALA A 19 7.43 11.45 -2.10
CA ALA A 19 7.54 11.11 -0.68
C ALA A 19 8.35 12.12 0.14
N TYR A 20 9.22 12.90 -0.49
CA TYR A 20 10.07 13.90 0.19
C TYR A 20 9.28 15.03 0.87
N ASN A 21 8.07 15.31 0.41
CA ASN A 21 7.19 16.35 0.95
C ASN A 21 6.10 15.78 1.88
N PHE A 22 6.27 14.57 2.37
CA PHE A 22 5.32 13.91 3.25
C PHE A 22 5.24 14.61 4.62
N ASN A 23 4.01 14.88 5.08
CA ASN A 23 3.75 15.40 6.41
C ASN A 23 2.75 14.48 7.14
N ILE A 24 3.25 13.75 8.13
CA ILE A 24 2.46 12.80 8.91
C ILE A 24 1.32 13.46 9.68
N GLU A 25 1.48 14.71 10.11
CA GLU A 25 0.46 15.44 10.88
C GLU A 25 -0.78 15.79 10.06
N LYS A 26 -0.65 15.78 8.73
CA LYS A 26 -1.74 16.04 7.78
C LYS A 26 -2.29 14.77 7.14
N THR A 27 -1.96 13.63 7.70
CA THR A 27 -2.29 12.32 7.14
C THR A 27 -3.35 11.66 8.00
N ASP A 28 -4.51 11.42 7.42
CA ASP A 28 -5.64 10.76 8.08
C ASP A 28 -5.91 9.36 7.53
N PHE A 29 -5.72 9.16 6.24
CA PHE A 29 -5.98 7.89 5.56
C PHE A 29 -4.72 7.34 4.90
N VAL A 30 -4.31 6.16 5.32
CA VAL A 30 -3.12 5.46 4.83
C VAL A 30 -3.51 4.12 4.21
N VAL A 31 -2.95 3.82 3.05
CA VAL A 31 -3.01 2.49 2.44
C VAL A 31 -1.63 1.85 2.49
N ILE A 32 -1.54 0.63 3.01
CA ILE A 32 -0.35 -0.21 2.93
C ILE A 32 -0.62 -1.33 1.94
N HIS A 33 0.26 -1.48 0.96
CA HIS A 33 0.18 -2.54 -0.04
C HIS A 33 1.25 -3.59 0.25
N ILE A 34 0.81 -4.76 0.74
CA ILE A 34 1.68 -5.87 1.11
C ILE A 34 1.04 -7.23 0.84
N PRO A 35 0.80 -7.59 -0.44
CA PRO A 35 0.11 -8.83 -0.80
C PRO A 35 1.01 -10.08 -0.80
N ASP A 36 2.27 -9.99 -0.37
CA ASP A 36 3.23 -11.08 -0.45
C ASP A 36 3.28 -11.98 0.81
N GLN A 37 4.46 -12.40 1.21
CA GLN A 37 4.69 -13.45 2.20
C GLN A 37 4.55 -12.99 3.66
N ILE A 38 4.32 -13.93 4.57
CA ILE A 38 4.13 -13.68 6.02
C ILE A 38 5.30 -12.90 6.65
N GLY A 39 6.54 -13.18 6.25
CA GLY A 39 7.70 -12.47 6.77
C GLY A 39 7.67 -10.96 6.46
N ASP A 40 7.24 -10.60 5.26
CA ASP A 40 7.11 -9.19 4.86
C ASP A 40 5.94 -8.53 5.60
N ALA A 41 4.84 -9.26 5.82
CA ALA A 41 3.71 -8.79 6.62
C ALA A 41 4.10 -8.50 8.08
N MET A 42 4.93 -9.31 8.68
CA MET A 42 5.42 -9.07 10.04
C MET A 42 6.40 -7.89 10.11
N ALA A 43 7.21 -7.68 9.08
CA ALA A 43 8.19 -6.60 9.03
C ALA A 43 7.56 -5.20 9.01
N ILE A 44 6.28 -5.07 8.59
CA ILE A 44 5.58 -3.77 8.55
C ILE A 44 4.97 -3.36 9.91
N PHE A 45 4.93 -4.23 10.91
CA PHE A 45 4.29 -3.94 12.21
C PHE A 45 4.85 -2.70 12.92
N PRO A 46 6.17 -2.45 12.95
CA PRO A 46 6.69 -1.22 13.54
C PRO A 46 6.15 0.05 12.85
N VAL A 47 5.96 0.00 11.53
CA VAL A 47 5.38 1.12 10.76
C VAL A 47 3.91 1.31 11.13
N ILE A 48 3.13 0.23 11.25
CA ILE A 48 1.73 0.29 11.68
C ILE A 48 1.60 0.91 13.07
N ARG A 49 2.46 0.51 14.01
CA ARG A 49 2.47 1.09 15.36
C ARG A 49 2.87 2.57 15.37
N ALA A 50 3.82 2.97 14.53
CA ALA A 50 4.18 4.37 14.37
C ALA A 50 2.99 5.19 13.82
N LEU A 51 2.28 4.69 12.81
CA LEU A 51 1.08 5.32 12.27
C LEU A 51 -0.01 5.49 13.34
N GLU A 52 -0.24 4.47 14.16
CA GLU A 52 -1.21 4.54 15.26
C GLU A 52 -0.82 5.59 16.32
N LEU A 53 0.47 5.69 16.66
CA LEU A 53 0.98 6.72 17.57
C LEU A 53 0.76 8.14 17.04
N HIS A 54 0.84 8.32 15.73
CA HIS A 54 0.52 9.58 15.05
C HIS A 54 -0.98 9.80 14.83
N LYS A 55 -1.84 8.94 15.40
CA LYS A 55 -3.31 9.09 15.39
C LYS A 55 -3.93 9.11 13.99
N ILE A 56 -3.39 8.31 13.07
CA ILE A 56 -4.01 8.08 11.76
C ILE A 56 -5.42 7.58 11.97
N LYS A 57 -6.40 8.17 11.31
CA LYS A 57 -7.82 7.81 11.51
C LYS A 57 -8.19 6.49 10.86
N HIS A 58 -7.65 6.23 9.67
CA HIS A 58 -7.96 5.04 8.88
C HIS A 58 -6.71 4.42 8.27
N LEU A 59 -6.47 3.16 8.56
CA LEU A 59 -5.45 2.33 7.95
C LEU A 59 -6.11 1.21 7.15
N LEU A 60 -5.87 1.17 5.84
CA LEU A 60 -6.31 0.11 4.97
C LEU A 60 -5.08 -0.70 4.53
N ILE A 61 -5.11 -2.00 4.77
CA ILE A 61 -4.02 -2.90 4.36
C ILE A 61 -4.52 -3.79 3.24
N VAL A 62 -3.88 -3.69 2.09
CA VAL A 62 -4.06 -4.61 0.96
C VAL A 62 -3.09 -5.76 1.13
N THR A 63 -3.61 -6.95 1.33
CA THR A 63 -2.80 -8.13 1.66
C THR A 63 -3.29 -9.38 0.93
N SER A 64 -2.49 -10.44 0.94
CA SER A 64 -2.91 -11.75 0.45
C SER A 64 -3.70 -12.51 1.52
N THR A 65 -4.44 -13.53 1.11
CA THR A 65 -5.17 -14.42 2.04
C THR A 65 -4.25 -15.12 3.03
N ILE A 66 -3.00 -15.38 2.66
CA ILE A 66 -2.00 -16.01 3.53
C ILE A 66 -1.68 -15.14 4.75
N ASN A 67 -1.68 -13.82 4.56
CA ASN A 67 -1.33 -12.87 5.62
C ASN A 67 -2.53 -12.38 6.43
N LEU A 68 -3.74 -12.77 6.04
CA LEU A 68 -4.96 -12.23 6.64
C LEU A 68 -5.03 -12.47 8.15
N GLU A 69 -4.66 -13.67 8.60
CA GLU A 69 -4.65 -14.00 10.03
C GLU A 69 -3.67 -13.15 10.83
N VAL A 70 -2.50 -12.87 10.24
CA VAL A 70 -1.48 -12.02 10.86
C VAL A 70 -2.02 -10.61 11.13
N PHE A 71 -2.70 -10.03 10.15
CA PHE A 71 -3.28 -8.69 10.29
C PHE A 71 -4.59 -8.68 11.09
N ASN A 72 -5.39 -9.74 11.06
CA ASN A 72 -6.56 -9.88 11.92
C ASN A 72 -6.21 -9.92 13.42
N ALA A 73 -5.02 -10.38 13.76
CA ALA A 73 -4.52 -10.36 15.12
C ALA A 73 -4.13 -8.95 15.62
N LEU A 74 -4.00 -7.97 14.72
CA LEU A 74 -3.71 -6.58 15.08
C LEU A 74 -4.90 -5.95 15.79
N LYS A 75 -4.64 -5.46 16.99
CA LYS A 75 -5.58 -4.63 17.74
C LYS A 75 -5.06 -3.18 17.71
N LEU A 76 -5.77 -2.32 17.04
CA LEU A 76 -5.52 -0.88 17.00
C LEU A 76 -6.61 -0.18 17.81
N GLU A 77 -6.23 0.66 18.76
CA GLU A 77 -7.18 1.30 19.68
C GLU A 77 -7.80 2.58 19.11
N LYS A 78 -7.01 3.32 18.33
CA LYS A 78 -7.36 4.67 17.89
C LYS A 78 -7.48 4.80 16.36
N THR A 79 -7.11 3.76 15.63
CA THR A 79 -7.10 3.74 14.18
C THR A 79 -8.08 2.70 13.67
N LYS A 80 -8.99 3.09 12.79
CA LYS A 80 -9.84 2.13 12.08
C LYS A 80 -8.98 1.28 11.16
N LEU A 81 -8.99 -0.03 11.36
CA LEU A 81 -8.32 -0.98 10.48
C LEU A 81 -9.30 -1.56 9.45
N THR A 82 -8.93 -1.53 8.20
CA THR A 82 -9.64 -2.22 7.11
C THR A 82 -8.67 -3.15 6.39
N LEU A 83 -9.02 -4.41 6.25
CA LEU A 83 -8.24 -5.39 5.50
C LEU A 83 -8.93 -5.69 4.16
N VAL A 84 -8.17 -5.59 3.09
CA VAL A 84 -8.61 -5.92 1.73
C VAL A 84 -7.69 -7.01 1.20
N THR A 85 -8.28 -8.13 0.82
CA THR A 85 -7.52 -9.25 0.26
C THR A 85 -7.42 -9.16 -1.25
N MET A 86 -6.28 -9.54 -1.77
CA MET A 86 -6.06 -9.72 -3.20
C MET A 86 -5.27 -11.00 -3.47
N THR A 87 -5.30 -11.45 -4.71
CA THR A 87 -4.39 -12.48 -5.19
C THR A 87 -2.95 -12.01 -5.01
N MET A 88 -2.05 -12.93 -4.62
CA MET A 88 -0.61 -12.60 -4.53
C MET A 88 -0.14 -11.91 -5.80
N GLN A 89 0.73 -10.92 -5.63
CA GLN A 89 1.17 -10.03 -6.72
C GLN A 89 1.62 -10.77 -7.99
N ASP A 90 2.35 -11.86 -7.84
CA ASP A 90 2.88 -12.62 -8.98
C ASP A 90 1.76 -13.30 -9.80
N HIS A 91 0.62 -13.60 -9.20
CA HIS A 91 -0.51 -14.28 -9.81
C HIS A 91 -1.65 -13.33 -10.21
N ALA A 92 -1.71 -12.13 -9.64
CA ALA A 92 -2.74 -11.16 -9.96
C ALA A 92 -2.62 -10.66 -11.41
N THR A 93 -3.76 -10.51 -12.09
CA THR A 93 -3.81 -9.89 -13.41
C THR A 93 -3.73 -8.37 -13.30
N LEU A 94 -3.33 -7.69 -14.37
CA LEU A 94 -3.31 -6.22 -14.41
C LEU A 94 -4.70 -5.62 -14.22
N LYS A 95 -5.74 -6.33 -14.68
CA LYS A 95 -7.14 -5.91 -14.50
C LYS A 95 -7.53 -5.96 -13.03
N GLU A 96 -7.25 -7.06 -12.33
CA GLU A 96 -7.55 -7.20 -10.90
C GLU A 96 -6.88 -6.10 -10.08
N ILE A 97 -5.63 -5.79 -10.36
CA ILE A 97 -4.88 -4.74 -9.67
C ILE A 97 -5.50 -3.36 -9.89
N LYS A 98 -5.88 -3.05 -11.14
CA LYS A 98 -6.53 -1.80 -11.49
C LYS A 98 -7.91 -1.66 -10.85
N ASP A 99 -8.72 -2.71 -10.92
CA ASP A 99 -10.06 -2.73 -10.35
C ASP A 99 -10.01 -2.61 -8.83
N LEU A 100 -9.07 -3.27 -8.17
CA LEU A 100 -8.85 -3.17 -6.74
C LEU A 100 -8.53 -1.74 -6.31
N ALA A 101 -7.54 -1.09 -6.94
CA ALA A 101 -7.17 0.28 -6.63
C ALA A 101 -8.34 1.25 -6.84
N LYS A 102 -9.11 1.07 -7.92
CA LYS A 102 -10.29 1.86 -8.22
C LYS A 102 -11.39 1.66 -7.16
N ASN A 103 -11.65 0.42 -6.75
CA ASN A 103 -12.65 0.11 -5.73
C ASN A 103 -12.27 0.73 -4.37
N ILE A 104 -11.00 0.69 -3.99
CA ILE A 104 -10.51 1.35 -2.77
C ILE A 104 -10.81 2.84 -2.81
N THR A 105 -10.46 3.53 -3.90
CA THR A 105 -10.70 4.98 -4.01
C THR A 105 -12.18 5.33 -4.08
N GLN A 106 -13.01 4.51 -4.71
CA GLN A 106 -14.45 4.72 -4.77
C GLN A 106 -15.14 4.53 -3.42
N GLN A 107 -14.71 3.54 -2.64
CA GLN A 107 -15.34 3.18 -1.38
C GLN A 107 -14.82 4.00 -0.20
N TYR A 108 -13.55 4.33 -0.16
CA TYR A 108 -12.89 4.94 0.99
C TYR A 108 -12.31 6.33 0.71
N GLY A 109 -12.33 6.77 -0.54
CA GLY A 109 -11.72 8.02 -0.97
C GLY A 109 -10.25 7.88 -1.36
N THR A 110 -9.65 9.01 -1.73
CA THR A 110 -8.22 9.07 -2.10
C THR A 110 -7.35 9.06 -0.83
N PRO A 111 -6.42 8.11 -0.68
CA PRO A 111 -5.55 8.09 0.49
C PRO A 111 -4.58 9.27 0.50
N ASP A 112 -4.20 9.69 1.70
CA ASP A 112 -3.17 10.71 1.89
C ASP A 112 -1.79 10.14 1.63
N LEU A 113 -1.57 8.88 2.03
CA LEU A 113 -0.32 8.16 1.89
C LEU A 113 -0.56 6.73 1.40
N CYS A 114 0.26 6.27 0.46
CA CYS A 114 0.38 4.87 0.10
C CYS A 114 1.78 4.36 0.44
N ILE A 115 1.88 3.32 1.24
CA ILE A 115 3.13 2.66 1.57
C ILE A 115 3.21 1.37 0.77
N GLU A 116 4.16 1.32 -0.14
CA GLU A 116 4.50 0.12 -0.90
C GLU A 116 5.58 -0.66 -0.17
N ALA A 117 5.17 -1.74 0.49
CA ALA A 117 6.04 -2.56 1.30
C ALA A 117 6.53 -3.83 0.58
N MET A 118 6.30 -3.93 -0.72
CA MET A 118 6.69 -5.08 -1.52
C MET A 118 8.21 -5.13 -1.75
N ARG A 119 8.80 -6.29 -1.52
CA ARG A 119 10.22 -6.53 -1.75
C ARG A 119 10.62 -6.39 -3.23
N LYS A 120 9.77 -6.85 -4.13
CA LYS A 120 9.98 -6.77 -5.58
C LYS A 120 9.16 -5.65 -6.19
N LYS A 121 9.83 -4.57 -6.54
CA LYS A 121 9.23 -3.48 -7.31
C LYS A 121 9.04 -3.92 -8.77
N ASN A 122 7.81 -4.02 -9.23
CA ASN A 122 7.47 -4.42 -10.60
C ASN A 122 6.39 -3.50 -11.22
N LEU A 123 6.04 -3.76 -12.47
CA LEU A 123 5.03 -2.95 -13.17
C LEU A 123 3.64 -3.02 -12.53
N LYS A 124 3.29 -4.12 -11.89
CA LYS A 124 2.01 -4.28 -11.18
C LYS A 124 1.95 -3.36 -9.96
N THR A 125 3.04 -3.22 -9.22
CA THR A 125 3.19 -2.24 -8.13
C THR A 125 2.97 -0.82 -8.63
N ILE A 126 3.65 -0.44 -9.73
CA ILE A 126 3.51 0.88 -10.33
C ILE A 126 2.05 1.13 -10.76
N LEU A 127 1.42 0.14 -11.38
CA LEU A 127 0.03 0.23 -11.78
C LEU A 127 -0.89 0.47 -10.59
N PHE A 128 -0.74 -0.30 -9.51
CA PHE A 128 -1.52 -0.15 -8.29
C PHE A 128 -1.40 1.28 -7.73
N ILE A 129 -0.17 1.74 -7.50
CA ILE A 129 0.13 3.07 -6.96
C ILE A 129 -0.48 4.17 -7.86
N SER A 130 -0.29 4.06 -9.19
CA SER A 130 -0.78 5.05 -10.14
C SER A 130 -2.31 5.14 -10.17
N GLN A 131 -3.00 4.01 -10.02
CA GLN A 131 -4.47 3.98 -10.01
C GLN A 131 -5.05 4.42 -8.67
N LEU A 132 -4.35 4.17 -7.58
CA LEU A 132 -4.76 4.59 -6.24
C LEU A 132 -4.74 6.11 -6.07
N LYS A 133 -3.86 6.79 -6.80
CA LYS A 133 -3.73 8.27 -6.82
C LYS A 133 -3.55 8.88 -5.43
N ALA A 134 -2.86 8.19 -4.53
CA ALA A 134 -2.54 8.75 -3.22
C ALA A 134 -1.85 10.11 -3.34
N LYS A 135 -2.08 11.00 -2.39
CA LYS A 135 -1.43 12.33 -2.36
C LYS A 135 0.09 12.18 -2.24
N THR A 136 0.52 11.16 -1.49
CA THR A 136 1.93 10.77 -1.32
C THR A 136 2.07 9.24 -1.43
N ASN A 137 3.15 8.77 -2.04
CA ASN A 137 3.44 7.35 -2.21
C ASN A 137 4.87 7.05 -1.78
#